data_2e2456dddd41b1d9196aa9775d3c9201
#
_entry.id   2e2456dddd41b1d9196aa9775d3c9201
#
_cell.length_a   1.000
_cell.length_b   1.000
_cell.length_c   1.000
_cell.angle_alpha   90.00
_cell.angle_beta   90.00
_cell.angle_gamma   90.00
#
_symmetry.space_group_name_H-M   'P 1'
#
loop_
_entity.id
_entity.type
_entity.pdbx_description
1 polymer ?
#
loop_
_entity_poly.entity_id
_entity_poly.type
_entity_poly.pdbx_seq_one_letter_code
_entity_poly.pdbx_strand_id
1 'polypeptide(L)'
;MTTSVTGKLTKPANIFQAGDSTGFGLRIGVQYYDRETKQKEWTNYEAVIFAKAQSQIDFYKSSLVEGSIVELSGESEKIKQFQGNDKLIISIELNNAKVGYIFTGQSPAQQAAPQQQGGYNQQSPQQNQGGYQQPQQPQQGGFNNQPQQAPRDPQGFTQAQGGFQNQQ
;
A
#
# COMPACT_ATOMS: atom_id res chain seq x y z
N MET A 1 -12.22 19.66 11.19
CA MET A 1 -12.30 18.94 9.89
C MET A 1 -10.94 18.32 9.68
N THR A 2 -10.82 17.04 9.39
CA THR A 2 -9.52 16.38 9.20
C THR A 2 -9.35 16.07 7.74
N THR A 3 -8.23 16.47 7.16
CA THR A 3 -7.87 16.13 5.78
C THR A 3 -6.81 15.04 5.80
N SER A 4 -7.01 13.99 5.01
CA SER A 4 -6.00 12.96 4.78
C SER A 4 -5.57 12.97 3.31
N VAL A 5 -4.28 12.87 3.08
CA VAL A 5 -3.68 12.86 1.75
C VAL A 5 -2.62 11.80 1.64
N THR A 6 -2.66 11.03 0.56
CA THR A 6 -1.63 10.04 0.22
C THR A 6 -0.87 10.51 -1.00
N GLY A 7 0.45 10.59 -0.87
CA GLY A 7 1.30 11.06 -1.96
C GLY A 7 2.72 10.53 -1.87
N LYS A 8 3.52 10.86 -2.88
CA LYS A 8 4.91 10.44 -2.98
C LYS A 8 5.82 11.53 -2.41
N LEU A 9 6.76 11.17 -1.53
CA LEU A 9 7.82 12.08 -1.08
C LEU A 9 8.68 12.51 -2.28
N THR A 10 8.70 13.81 -2.55
CA THR A 10 9.46 14.40 -3.65
C THR A 10 10.95 14.59 -3.31
N LYS A 11 11.26 14.61 -2.02
CA LYS A 11 12.60 14.69 -1.44
C LYS A 11 12.63 13.95 -0.11
N PRO A 12 13.81 13.55 0.39
CA PRO A 12 13.92 13.02 1.76
C PRO A 12 13.39 14.04 2.77
N ALA A 13 12.88 13.55 3.91
CA ALA A 13 12.41 14.43 4.98
C ALA A 13 13.52 15.38 5.45
N ASN A 14 13.19 16.64 5.63
CA ASN A 14 14.08 17.62 6.25
C ASN A 14 14.04 17.45 7.76
N ILE A 15 15.15 17.07 8.38
CA ILE A 15 15.24 16.74 9.80
C ILE A 15 15.79 17.93 10.56
N PHE A 16 15.13 18.32 11.64
CA PHE A 16 15.57 19.43 12.51
C PHE A 16 15.21 19.16 13.96
N GLN A 17 15.92 19.82 14.87
CA GLN A 17 15.63 19.74 16.31
C GLN A 17 14.61 20.81 16.72
N ALA A 18 13.62 20.43 17.50
CA ALA A 18 12.57 21.30 18.05
C ALA A 18 12.36 21.02 19.54
N GLY A 19 13.16 21.67 20.37
CA GLY A 19 13.19 21.37 21.81
C GLY A 19 13.54 19.91 22.08
N ASP A 20 12.69 19.21 22.84
CA ASP A 20 12.86 17.77 23.16
C ASP A 20 12.39 16.82 22.05
N SER A 21 12.02 17.34 20.90
CA SER A 21 11.48 16.56 19.78
C SER A 21 12.33 16.74 18.55
N THR A 22 12.35 15.72 17.70
CA THR A 22 12.90 15.83 16.35
C THR A 22 11.75 16.09 15.38
N GLY A 23 11.85 17.16 14.61
CA GLY A 23 10.92 17.52 13.54
C GLY A 23 11.34 16.94 12.20
N PHE A 24 10.35 16.55 11.41
CA PHE A 24 10.51 16.05 10.05
C PHE A 24 9.63 16.87 9.11
N GLY A 25 10.24 17.72 8.31
CA GLY A 25 9.57 18.49 7.26
C GLY A 25 9.38 17.64 6.02
N LEU A 26 8.15 17.43 5.61
CA LEU A 26 7.77 16.55 4.51
C LEU A 26 7.23 17.36 3.33
N ARG A 27 7.58 16.95 2.12
CA ARG A 27 6.99 17.45 0.87
C ARG A 27 6.52 16.28 0.05
N ILE A 28 5.21 16.18 -0.14
CA ILE A 28 4.59 15.13 -0.92
C ILE A 28 3.93 15.70 -2.16
N GLY A 29 4.03 14.97 -3.27
CA GLY A 29 3.35 15.25 -4.51
C GLY A 29 2.22 14.26 -4.74
N VAL A 30 1.03 14.77 -5.07
CA VAL A 30 -0.11 13.99 -5.51
C VAL A 30 -0.35 14.26 -6.99
N GLN A 31 -0.21 13.23 -7.80
CA GLN A 31 -0.44 13.34 -9.23
C GLN A 31 -1.94 13.18 -9.53
N TYR A 32 -2.47 14.06 -10.36
CA TYR A 32 -3.81 13.96 -10.89
C TYR A 32 -3.83 14.22 -12.40
N TYR A 33 -4.90 13.81 -13.05
CA TYR A 33 -5.12 14.10 -14.47
C TYR A 33 -6.04 15.30 -14.61
N ASP A 34 -5.51 16.36 -15.18
CA ASP A 34 -6.30 17.55 -15.51
C ASP A 34 -7.07 17.31 -16.82
N ARG A 35 -8.39 17.40 -16.75
CA ARG A 35 -9.27 17.20 -17.91
C ARG A 35 -9.28 18.39 -18.88
N GLU A 36 -8.97 19.58 -18.40
CA GLU A 36 -8.94 20.78 -19.22
C GLU A 36 -7.68 20.83 -20.07
N THR A 37 -6.52 20.66 -19.44
CA THR A 37 -5.22 20.67 -20.13
C THR A 37 -4.88 19.33 -20.76
N LYS A 38 -5.61 18.24 -20.41
CA LYS A 38 -5.34 16.84 -20.80
C LYS A 38 -3.95 16.37 -20.41
N GLN A 39 -3.41 16.89 -19.33
CA GLN A 39 -2.07 16.57 -18.83
C GLN A 39 -2.12 16.02 -17.42
N LYS A 40 -1.03 15.37 -17.02
CA LYS A 40 -0.82 14.97 -15.64
C LYS A 40 -0.20 16.13 -14.89
N GLU A 41 -0.88 16.58 -13.85
CA GLU A 41 -0.48 17.67 -12.99
C GLU A 41 -0.19 17.18 -11.57
N TRP A 42 0.39 18.06 -10.76
CA TRP A 42 0.78 17.72 -9.39
C TRP A 42 0.24 18.75 -8.42
N THR A 43 -0.37 18.28 -7.34
CA THR A 43 -0.64 19.09 -6.15
C THR A 43 0.46 18.82 -5.13
N ASN A 44 1.09 19.90 -4.64
CA ASN A 44 2.14 19.80 -3.64
C ASN A 44 1.57 20.02 -2.24
N TYR A 45 1.88 19.10 -1.34
CA TYR A 45 1.55 19.21 0.08
C TYR A 45 2.82 19.30 0.91
N GLU A 46 2.76 20.11 1.97
CA GLU A 46 3.82 20.24 2.96
C GLU A 46 3.27 19.89 4.33
N ALA A 47 4.06 19.24 5.15
CA ALA A 47 3.71 18.92 6.53
C ALA A 47 4.94 18.86 7.41
N VAL A 48 4.76 19.11 8.70
CA VAL A 48 5.76 18.86 9.72
C VAL A 48 5.18 17.89 10.72
N ILE A 49 5.93 16.83 11.00
CA ILE A 49 5.61 15.86 12.05
C ILE A 49 6.72 15.85 13.09
N PHE A 50 6.41 15.44 14.31
CA PHE A 50 7.36 15.41 15.41
C PHE A 50 7.44 14.02 16.04
N ALA A 51 8.65 13.63 16.43
CA ALA A 51 8.90 12.40 17.18
C ALA A 51 9.79 12.69 18.39
N LYS A 52 9.51 12.01 19.52
CA LYS A 52 10.32 12.08 20.75
C LYS A 52 11.06 10.78 21.03
N ALA A 53 10.41 9.64 20.80
CA ALA A 53 11.01 8.34 21.02
C ALA A 53 12.11 8.05 19.99
N GLN A 54 13.28 7.62 20.44
CA GLN A 54 14.42 7.35 19.57
C GLN A 54 14.07 6.30 18.49
N SER A 55 13.34 5.25 18.84
CA SER A 55 12.88 4.24 17.90
C SER A 55 12.02 4.80 16.77
N GLN A 56 11.16 5.77 17.09
CA GLN A 56 10.32 6.44 16.10
C GLN A 56 11.15 7.38 15.21
N ILE A 57 12.13 8.07 15.80
CA ILE A 57 13.07 8.93 15.08
C ILE A 57 13.86 8.10 14.06
N ASP A 58 14.40 6.94 14.48
CA ASP A 58 15.20 6.07 13.62
C ASP A 58 14.33 5.44 12.52
N PHE A 59 13.10 5.05 12.86
CA PHE A 59 12.13 4.59 11.87
C PHE A 59 11.82 5.66 10.82
N TYR A 60 11.55 6.90 11.22
CA TYR A 60 11.26 7.98 10.28
C TYR A 60 12.48 8.34 9.43
N LYS A 61 13.69 8.35 10.00
CA LYS A 61 14.93 8.57 9.24
C LYS A 61 15.14 7.54 8.14
N SER A 62 14.82 6.28 8.40
CA SER A 62 14.99 5.19 7.44
C SER A 62 13.85 5.08 6.41
N SER A 63 12.66 5.53 6.77
CA SER A 63 11.45 5.32 5.97
C SER A 63 10.99 6.54 5.18
N LEU A 64 11.28 7.77 5.67
CA LEU A 64 10.88 9.02 5.01
C LEU A 64 11.95 9.48 4.00
N VAL A 65 12.23 8.62 3.04
CA VAL A 65 13.19 8.85 1.96
C VAL A 65 12.49 9.27 0.68
N GLU A 66 13.22 9.84 -0.26
CA GLU A 66 12.68 10.21 -1.57
C GLU A 66 12.02 9.02 -2.25
N GLY A 67 10.84 9.24 -2.79
CA GLY A 67 10.08 8.21 -3.49
C GLY A 67 9.16 7.38 -2.62
N SER A 68 9.28 7.42 -1.30
CA SER A 68 8.34 6.76 -0.39
C SER A 68 6.92 7.29 -0.57
N ILE A 69 5.93 6.41 -0.48
CA ILE A 69 4.52 6.78 -0.45
C ILE A 69 4.12 6.97 1.01
N VAL A 70 3.54 8.12 1.32
CA VAL A 70 3.18 8.48 2.69
C VAL A 70 1.73 8.94 2.73
N GLU A 71 0.97 8.47 3.71
CA GLU A 71 -0.31 9.04 4.08
C GLU A 71 -0.10 10.01 5.24
N LEU A 72 -0.56 11.25 5.05
CA LEU A 72 -0.55 12.30 6.06
C LEU A 72 -1.96 12.75 6.35
N SER A 73 -2.29 12.95 7.61
CA SER A 73 -3.53 13.59 8.02
C SER A 73 -3.23 14.88 8.78
N GLY A 74 -3.98 15.94 8.50
CA GLY A 74 -3.87 17.24 9.16
C GLY A 74 -5.22 17.71 9.69
N GLU A 75 -5.20 18.52 10.75
CA GLU A 75 -6.42 19.08 11.35
C GLU A 75 -6.93 20.31 10.59
N SER A 76 -6.03 21.01 9.92
CA SER A 76 -6.36 22.14 9.05
C SER A 76 -5.37 22.30 7.91
N GLU A 77 -5.77 23.04 6.89
CA GLU A 77 -4.99 23.31 5.70
C GLU A 77 -4.67 24.79 5.57
N LYS A 78 -3.50 25.10 5.06
CA LYS A 78 -3.10 26.45 4.69
C LYS A 78 -2.53 26.45 3.29
N ILE A 79 -3.09 27.25 2.41
CA ILE A 79 -2.56 27.48 1.07
C ILE A 79 -1.35 28.41 1.18
N LYS A 80 -0.21 27.95 0.64
CA LYS A 80 1.01 28.73 0.52
C LYS A 80 1.29 29.03 -0.94
N GLN A 81 1.72 30.24 -1.22
CA GLN A 81 2.15 30.65 -2.54
C GLN A 81 3.64 31.03 -2.46
N PHE A 82 4.41 30.52 -3.37
CA PHE A 82 5.83 30.81 -3.49
C PHE A 82 6.15 31.22 -4.93
N GLN A 83 6.75 32.39 -5.08
CA GLN A 83 7.20 32.84 -6.39
C GLN A 83 8.55 32.16 -6.70
N GLY A 84 8.54 31.21 -7.63
CA GLY A 84 9.76 30.66 -8.22
C GLY A 84 10.33 31.61 -9.29
N ASN A 85 11.44 31.19 -9.90
CA ASN A 85 12.11 32.02 -10.92
C ASN A 85 11.20 32.32 -12.12
N ASP A 86 10.40 31.34 -12.55
CA ASP A 86 9.59 31.45 -13.78
C ASP A 86 8.09 31.19 -13.56
N LYS A 87 7.69 30.69 -12.40
CA LYS A 87 6.29 30.37 -12.13
C LYS A 87 5.91 30.46 -10.66
N LEU A 88 4.64 30.73 -10.42
CA LEU A 88 4.02 30.65 -9.11
C LEU A 88 3.87 29.16 -8.72
N ILE A 89 4.41 28.80 -7.57
CA ILE A 89 4.26 27.47 -6.98
C ILE A 89 3.25 27.57 -5.86
N ILE A 90 2.23 26.73 -5.91
CA ILE A 90 1.22 26.61 -4.85
C ILE A 90 1.49 25.30 -4.10
N SER A 91 1.50 25.37 -2.77
CA SER A 91 1.52 24.21 -1.91
C SER A 91 0.46 24.31 -0.82
N ILE A 92 -0.01 23.16 -0.35
CA ILE A 92 -0.99 23.06 0.73
C ILE A 92 -0.25 22.54 1.97
N GLU A 93 -0.17 23.37 3.00
CA GLU A 93 0.42 22.97 4.28
C GLU A 93 -0.64 22.32 5.17
N LEU A 94 -0.34 21.10 5.64
CA LEU A 94 -1.17 20.40 6.62
C LEU A 94 -0.68 20.72 8.02
N ASN A 95 -1.53 21.35 8.83
CA ASN A 95 -1.20 21.68 10.21
C ASN A 95 -1.56 20.53 11.16
N ASN A 96 -0.80 20.38 12.25
CA ASN A 96 -0.92 19.29 13.22
C ASN A 96 -0.91 17.91 12.53
N ALA A 97 0.03 17.75 11.59
CA ALA A 97 0.09 16.58 10.76
C ALA A 97 0.52 15.32 11.53
N LYS A 98 -0.08 14.20 11.15
CA LYS A 98 0.26 12.86 11.63
C LYS A 98 0.48 11.94 10.44
N VAL A 99 1.40 10.99 10.60
CA VAL A 99 1.62 9.93 9.60
C VAL A 99 0.66 8.79 9.90
N GLY A 100 -0.15 8.42 8.92
CA GLY A 100 -0.99 7.23 8.97
C GLY A 100 -0.28 5.99 8.41
N TYR A 101 0.46 6.17 7.32
CA TYR A 101 1.09 5.07 6.61
C TYR A 101 2.38 5.51 5.89
N ILE A 102 3.37 4.61 5.82
CA ILE A 102 4.59 4.79 5.02
C ILE A 102 4.87 3.50 4.24
N PHE A 103 5.07 3.63 2.94
CA PHE A 103 5.51 2.56 2.06
C PHE A 103 6.77 2.98 1.30
N THR A 104 7.87 2.28 1.54
CA THR A 104 9.18 2.61 0.97
C THR A 104 9.44 1.94 -0.39
N GLY A 105 8.51 1.13 -0.88
CA GLY A 105 8.70 0.32 -2.10
C GLY A 105 9.61 -0.89 -1.91
N GLN A 106 10.31 -0.96 -0.80
CA GLN A 106 11.03 -2.17 -0.41
C GLN A 106 10.05 -3.05 0.38
N SER A 107 9.68 -4.21 -0.17
CA SER A 107 9.10 -5.27 0.65
C SER A 107 10.04 -5.47 1.83
N PRO A 108 9.54 -5.57 3.09
CA PRO A 108 10.40 -6.00 4.17
C PRO A 108 11.05 -7.30 3.68
N ALA A 109 12.38 -7.28 3.52
CA ALA A 109 13.12 -8.48 3.21
C ALA A 109 12.57 -9.52 4.16
N GLN A 110 12.00 -10.60 3.63
CA GLN A 110 11.60 -11.74 4.42
C GLN A 110 12.79 -12.00 5.33
N GLN A 111 12.63 -11.64 6.61
CA GLN A 111 13.55 -12.15 7.63
C GLN A 111 13.48 -13.65 7.44
N ALA A 112 14.53 -14.18 6.85
CA ALA A 112 14.71 -15.61 6.73
C ALA A 112 14.45 -16.16 8.13
N ALA A 113 13.35 -16.91 8.28
CA ALA A 113 13.09 -17.64 9.50
C ALA A 113 14.38 -18.38 9.82
N PRO A 114 14.89 -18.34 11.07
CA PRO A 114 16.08 -19.09 11.42
C PRO A 114 15.79 -20.53 11.04
N GLN A 115 16.56 -21.05 10.07
CA GLN A 115 16.54 -22.45 9.73
C GLN A 115 16.92 -23.20 11.01
N GLN A 116 15.92 -23.77 11.67
CA GLN A 116 16.15 -24.79 12.68
C GLN A 116 16.84 -25.94 11.96
N GLN A 117 18.15 -25.98 12.14
CA GLN A 117 18.99 -27.10 11.77
C GLN A 117 18.67 -28.25 12.73
N GLY A 118 17.54 -28.90 12.45
CA GLY A 118 17.18 -30.17 13.05
C GLY A 118 18.10 -31.25 12.47
N GLY A 119 19.23 -31.51 13.13
CA GLY A 119 20.06 -32.66 12.86
C GLY A 119 19.28 -33.92 13.18
N TYR A 120 18.75 -34.59 12.19
CA TYR A 120 18.31 -35.97 12.34
C TYR A 120 19.54 -36.86 12.25
N ASN A 121 19.96 -37.36 13.40
CA ASN A 121 20.85 -38.49 13.49
C ASN A 121 20.17 -39.69 12.83
N GLN A 122 20.64 -40.04 11.66
CA GLN A 122 20.27 -41.23 10.92
C GLN A 122 21.02 -42.42 11.56
N GLN A 123 20.42 -43.01 12.56
CA GLN A 123 20.83 -44.29 13.10
C GLN A 123 20.23 -45.38 12.21
N SER A 124 21.10 -46.07 11.47
CA SER A 124 20.75 -47.23 10.65
C SER A 124 20.17 -48.36 11.51
N PRO A 125 19.00 -48.90 11.19
CA PRO A 125 18.59 -50.16 11.79
C PRO A 125 19.22 -51.31 11.01
N GLN A 126 19.90 -52.16 11.76
CA GLN A 126 20.46 -53.45 11.42
C GLN A 126 19.36 -54.39 10.88
N GLN A 127 19.71 -55.10 9.81
CA GLN A 127 18.92 -56.17 9.20
C GLN A 127 18.50 -57.24 10.24
N ASN A 128 17.20 -57.55 10.24
CA ASN A 128 16.76 -58.86 10.75
C ASN A 128 15.75 -59.44 9.74
N GLN A 129 16.14 -60.60 9.19
CA GLN A 129 15.35 -61.44 8.32
C GLN A 129 14.18 -62.05 9.08
N GLY A 130 13.02 -62.11 8.49
CA GLY A 130 11.90 -62.90 8.99
C GLY A 130 10.68 -62.67 8.12
N GLY A 131 10.33 -63.65 7.32
CA GLY A 131 9.32 -63.66 6.31
C GLY A 131 7.88 -63.67 6.80
N TYR A 132 7.01 -63.75 5.83
CA TYR A 132 5.59 -64.14 5.79
C TYR A 132 4.53 -63.05 5.60
N GLN A 133 3.94 -63.20 4.42
CA GLN A 133 2.50 -63.11 4.08
C GLN A 133 1.85 -61.74 3.84
N GLN A 134 1.51 -61.59 2.56
CA GLN A 134 0.48 -60.76 1.97
C GLN A 134 -0.90 -61.13 2.52
N PRO A 135 -1.79 -60.19 2.78
CA PRO A 135 -3.05 -60.18 2.02
C PRO A 135 -3.49 -58.80 1.55
N GLN A 136 -3.92 -58.79 0.30
CA GLN A 136 -5.12 -58.18 -0.33
C GLN A 136 -5.52 -56.73 0.01
N GLN A 137 -5.61 -55.99 -1.07
CA GLN A 137 -6.35 -54.73 -1.25
C GLN A 137 -7.81 -54.78 -0.79
N PRO A 138 -8.37 -53.66 -0.45
CA PRO A 138 -9.55 -53.21 -1.21
C PRO A 138 -9.40 -51.82 -1.83
N GLN A 139 -10.06 -51.76 -2.96
CA GLN A 139 -10.31 -50.64 -3.87
C GLN A 139 -11.18 -49.55 -3.23
N GLN A 140 -11.06 -48.39 -3.91
CA GLN A 140 -12.12 -47.39 -4.15
C GLN A 140 -12.29 -46.24 -3.15
N GLY A 141 -12.29 -45.06 -3.79
CA GLY A 141 -12.87 -43.84 -3.25
C GLY A 141 -12.32 -42.56 -3.89
N GLY A 142 -12.46 -42.42 -5.20
CA GLY A 142 -12.22 -41.15 -5.89
C GLY A 142 -13.37 -40.18 -5.58
N PHE A 143 -13.06 -39.01 -5.07
CA PHE A 143 -13.99 -37.87 -5.10
C PHE A 143 -13.38 -36.75 -5.95
N ASN A 144 -13.83 -36.76 -7.20
CA ASN A 144 -13.72 -35.64 -8.12
C ASN A 144 -14.85 -34.65 -7.77
N ASN A 145 -14.55 -33.53 -7.18
CA ASN A 145 -15.48 -32.41 -7.09
C ASN A 145 -15.05 -31.31 -8.04
N GLN A 146 -15.61 -31.36 -9.23
CA GLN A 146 -15.61 -30.29 -10.20
C GLN A 146 -16.87 -29.44 -9.98
N PRO A 147 -16.79 -28.11 -9.78
CA PRO A 147 -18.00 -27.29 -9.77
C PRO A 147 -18.47 -27.05 -11.21
N GLN A 148 -19.68 -27.50 -11.48
CA GLN A 148 -20.44 -27.22 -12.70
C GLN A 148 -20.75 -25.73 -12.82
N GLN A 149 -20.37 -25.14 -13.93
CA GLN A 149 -20.86 -23.83 -14.39
C GLN A 149 -22.30 -24.00 -14.92
N ALA A 150 -23.20 -23.20 -14.37
CA ALA A 150 -24.56 -23.07 -14.88
C ALA A 150 -24.59 -22.22 -16.18
N PRO A 151 -25.43 -22.56 -17.14
CA PRO A 151 -25.56 -21.79 -18.38
C PRO A 151 -26.35 -20.49 -18.16
N ARG A 152 -25.87 -19.39 -18.71
CA ARG A 152 -26.58 -18.11 -18.80
C ARG A 152 -27.48 -18.13 -20.03
N ASP A 153 -28.77 -18.00 -19.81
CA ASP A 153 -29.76 -17.72 -20.84
C ASP A 153 -29.65 -16.28 -21.36
N PRO A 154 -29.72 -16.05 -22.68
CA PRO A 154 -29.85 -14.72 -23.25
C PRO A 154 -31.34 -14.42 -23.54
N GLN A 155 -32.00 -13.64 -22.71
CA GLN A 155 -33.27 -12.97 -23.04
C GLN A 155 -33.05 -11.48 -22.81
N GLY A 156 -33.00 -10.63 -23.84
CA GLY A 156 -34.15 -10.17 -24.57
C GLY A 156 -34.63 -8.89 -23.91
N PHE A 157 -33.94 -7.70 -24.12
CA PHE A 157 -34.52 -6.40 -23.78
C PHE A 157 -35.14 -5.78 -25.03
N THR A 158 -36.45 -5.81 -25.05
CA THR A 158 -37.32 -5.09 -25.97
C THR A 158 -37.16 -3.58 -25.78
N GLN A 159 -37.03 -2.89 -26.90
CA GLN A 159 -37.12 -1.46 -27.03
C GLN A 159 -38.48 -0.94 -26.52
N ALA A 160 -38.44 0.07 -25.67
CA ALA A 160 -39.57 0.98 -25.45
C ALA A 160 -39.25 2.33 -26.10
N GLN A 161 -39.86 2.54 -27.25
CA GLN A 161 -40.03 3.82 -27.88
C GLN A 161 -41.02 4.65 -27.01
N GLY A 162 -40.58 5.78 -26.51
CA GLY A 162 -41.43 6.80 -25.90
C GLY A 162 -41.07 8.14 -26.46
N GLY A 163 -41.82 8.55 -27.51
CA GLY A 163 -41.77 9.89 -28.08
C GLY A 163 -42.35 10.89 -27.09
N PHE A 164 -41.73 12.05 -26.97
CA PHE A 164 -42.36 13.24 -26.45
C PHE A 164 -42.43 14.29 -27.55
N GLN A 165 -43.66 14.57 -27.92
CA GLN A 165 -44.05 15.65 -28.82
C GLN A 165 -43.80 17.02 -28.17
N ASN A 166 -43.31 17.94 -28.99
CA ASN A 166 -43.39 19.38 -28.80
C ASN A 166 -44.82 19.88 -28.64
N GLN A 167 -45.04 20.80 -27.71
CA GLN A 167 -46.03 21.89 -27.90
C GLN A 167 -45.59 23.13 -27.11
N GLN A 168 -45.41 24.20 -27.89
CA GLN A 168 -45.58 25.65 -27.67
C GLN A 168 -44.79 26.28 -26.52
#